data_be2c482ed45d18cabe9450a8104931f2
#
_entry.id   be2c482ed45d18cabe9450a8104931f2
#
_cell.length_a   1.000
_cell.length_b   1.000
_cell.length_c   1.000
_cell.angle_alpha   90.00
_cell.angle_beta   90.00
_cell.angle_gamma   90.00
#
_symmetry.space_group_name_H-M   'P 1'
#
loop_
_entity.id
_entity.type
_entity.pdbx_description
1 polymer ?
#
loop_
_entity_poly.entity_id
_entity_poly.type
_entity_poly.pdbx_seq_one_letter_code
_entity_poly.pdbx_strand_id
1 'polypeptide(L)' 'ISANMKKKVYPNRIRVVLAEKTITNHWLAEQMGVTDMTMSRWTTNKIQPSTSQLINMAKILDVDIKDLLEPYEEAM' A
#
# COMPACT_ATOMS: atom_id res chain seq x y z
N ILE A 1 10.18 -13.45 24.05
CA ILE A 1 8.83 -13.58 23.75
C ILE A 1 8.16 -12.25 23.46
N SER A 2 8.30 -11.33 24.31
CA SER A 2 7.68 -10.05 24.07
C SER A 2 8.34 -9.29 22.92
N ALA A 3 9.52 -9.64 22.53
CA ALA A 3 10.22 -8.99 21.43
C ALA A 3 9.42 -9.05 20.14
N ASN A 4 8.73 -10.14 19.91
CA ASN A 4 7.92 -10.27 18.71
C ASN A 4 6.77 -9.30 18.66
N MET A 5 6.31 -8.86 19.81
CA MET A 5 5.21 -7.93 19.89
C MET A 5 5.61 -6.52 19.56
N LYS A 6 6.91 -6.27 19.45
CA LYS A 6 7.45 -4.95 19.13
C LYS A 6 7.54 -4.71 17.63
N LYS A 7 7.29 -5.73 16.82
CA LYS A 7 7.35 -5.60 15.38
C LYS A 7 5.96 -5.44 14.82
N LYS A 8 5.83 -4.58 13.84
CA LYS A 8 4.60 -4.43 13.08
C LYS A 8 4.80 -5.01 11.71
N VAL A 9 3.83 -5.81 11.28
CA VAL A 9 3.83 -6.37 9.94
C VAL A 9 2.75 -5.65 9.15
N TYR A 10 3.14 -5.09 8.03
CA TYR A 10 2.23 -4.36 7.16
C TYR A 10 1.88 -5.23 5.97
N PRO A 11 0.59 -5.54 5.76
CA PRO A 11 0.18 -6.45 4.68
C PRO A 11 0.39 -5.90 3.28
N ASN A 12 0.47 -4.58 3.12
CA ASN A 12 0.76 -4.03 1.80
C ASN A 12 1.86 -2.99 1.89
N ARG A 13 2.50 -2.73 0.76
CA ARG A 13 3.62 -1.79 0.62
C ARG A 13 3.27 -0.64 -0.30
N ILE A 14 2.00 -0.31 -0.42
CA ILE A 14 1.58 0.75 -1.34
C ILE A 14 2.32 2.05 -1.02
N ARG A 15 2.38 2.41 0.26
CA ARG A 15 3.05 3.64 0.68
C ARG A 15 4.52 3.64 0.27
N VAL A 16 5.19 2.50 0.41
CA VAL A 16 6.60 2.39 0.06
C VAL A 16 6.80 2.59 -1.43
N VAL A 17 5.97 1.93 -2.24
CA VAL A 17 6.08 2.05 -3.70
C VAL A 17 5.80 3.49 -4.14
N LEU A 18 4.79 4.13 -3.56
CA LEU A 18 4.49 5.53 -3.89
C LEU A 18 5.66 6.44 -3.54
N ALA A 19 6.27 6.22 -2.39
CA ALA A 19 7.43 7.01 -1.98
C ALA A 19 8.60 6.81 -2.93
N GLU A 20 8.86 5.57 -3.32
CA GLU A 20 9.95 5.26 -4.25
C GLU A 20 9.74 5.91 -5.60
N LYS A 21 8.51 5.99 -6.05
CA LYS A 21 8.18 6.58 -7.35
C LYS A 21 7.87 8.07 -7.27
N THR A 22 7.87 8.62 -6.08
CA THR A 22 7.56 10.04 -5.86
C THR A 22 6.15 10.38 -6.36
N ILE A 23 5.20 9.50 -6.04
CA ILE A 23 3.80 9.65 -6.42
C ILE A 23 2.98 9.93 -5.17
N THR A 24 2.03 10.87 -5.27
CA THR A 24 1.19 11.21 -4.13
C THR A 24 -0.01 10.27 -4.02
N ASN A 25 -0.54 10.15 -2.80
CA ASN A 25 -1.80 9.42 -2.57
C ASN A 25 -2.92 10.02 -3.43
N HIS A 26 -2.97 11.34 -3.50
CA HIS A 26 -4.03 12.04 -4.24
C HIS A 26 -4.00 11.67 -5.72
N TRP A 27 -2.82 11.67 -6.33
CA TRP A 27 -2.69 11.33 -7.74
C TRP A 27 -3.20 9.91 -8.01
N LEU A 28 -2.77 8.97 -7.17
CA LEU A 28 -3.19 7.56 -7.36
C LEU A 28 -4.69 7.40 -7.11
N ALA A 29 -5.22 8.09 -6.11
CA ALA A 29 -6.66 8.06 -5.84
C ALA A 29 -7.45 8.54 -7.05
N GLU A 30 -7.00 9.62 -7.69
CA GLU A 30 -7.63 10.12 -8.91
C GLU A 30 -7.59 9.10 -10.03
N GLN A 31 -6.44 8.47 -10.23
CA GLN A 31 -6.30 7.48 -11.30
C GLN A 31 -7.20 6.27 -11.08
N MET A 32 -7.46 5.94 -9.84
CA MET A 32 -8.29 4.78 -9.50
C MET A 32 -9.76 5.12 -9.29
N GLY A 33 -10.09 6.41 -9.30
CA GLY A 33 -11.48 6.83 -9.09
C GLY A 33 -11.97 6.59 -7.66
N VAL A 34 -11.08 6.66 -6.69
CA VAL A 34 -11.44 6.53 -5.27
C VAL A 34 -11.15 7.83 -4.54
N THR A 35 -11.70 7.96 -3.33
CA THR A 35 -11.47 9.16 -2.54
C THR A 35 -10.09 9.14 -1.90
N ASP A 36 -9.61 10.33 -1.53
CA ASP A 36 -8.34 10.44 -0.80
C ASP A 36 -8.39 9.68 0.52
N MET A 37 -9.56 9.69 1.18
CA MET A 37 -9.72 8.96 2.43
C MET A 37 -9.55 7.45 2.22
N THR A 38 -10.15 6.91 1.17
CA THR A 38 -10.00 5.49 0.86
C THR A 38 -8.54 5.15 0.58
N MET A 39 -7.87 5.98 -0.23
CA MET A 39 -6.46 5.75 -0.54
C MET A 39 -5.61 5.81 0.72
N SER A 40 -5.86 6.77 1.59
CA SER A 40 -5.13 6.91 2.85
C SER A 40 -5.30 5.67 3.74
N ARG A 41 -6.51 5.10 3.77
CA ARG A 41 -6.73 3.88 4.55
C ARG A 41 -5.96 2.69 3.99
N TRP A 42 -5.83 2.62 2.67
CA TRP A 42 -5.04 1.56 2.04
C TRP A 42 -3.54 1.73 2.33
N THR A 43 -3.03 2.95 2.19
CA THR A 43 -1.59 3.19 2.35
C THR A 43 -1.15 3.09 3.81
N THR A 44 -2.06 3.29 4.74
CA THR A 44 -1.76 3.13 6.17
C THR A 44 -2.12 1.74 6.69
N ASN A 45 -2.54 0.84 5.81
CA ASN A 45 -2.89 -0.54 6.13
C ASN A 45 -4.06 -0.67 7.10
N LYS A 46 -4.91 0.34 7.17
CA LYS A 46 -6.14 0.24 7.98
C LYS A 46 -7.17 -0.62 7.30
N ILE A 47 -7.25 -0.55 5.98
CA ILE A 47 -8.12 -1.37 5.15
C ILE A 47 -7.29 -1.82 3.96
N GLN A 48 -7.58 -3.00 3.45
CA GLN A 48 -6.88 -3.51 2.28
C GLN A 48 -7.74 -3.33 1.02
N PRO A 49 -7.12 -2.96 -0.10
CA PRO A 49 -7.87 -2.93 -1.36
C PRO A 49 -8.21 -4.35 -1.82
N SER A 50 -9.22 -4.46 -2.65
CA SER A 50 -9.59 -5.75 -3.23
C SER A 50 -8.52 -6.22 -4.21
N THR A 51 -8.57 -7.49 -4.57
CA THR A 51 -7.62 -8.04 -5.54
C THR A 51 -7.69 -7.29 -6.88
N SER A 52 -8.90 -7.00 -7.36
CA SER A 52 -9.03 -6.29 -8.62
C SER A 52 -8.49 -4.87 -8.52
N GLN A 53 -8.64 -4.22 -7.38
CA GLN A 53 -8.08 -2.90 -7.15
C GLN A 53 -6.56 -2.94 -7.13
N LEU A 54 -5.99 -3.98 -6.52
CA LEU A 54 -4.54 -4.16 -6.49
C LEU A 54 -3.97 -4.40 -7.88
N ILE A 55 -4.65 -5.20 -8.69
CA ILE A 55 -4.24 -5.45 -10.07
C ILE A 55 -4.25 -4.15 -10.86
N ASN A 56 -5.30 -3.36 -10.71
CA ASN A 56 -5.40 -2.09 -11.40
C ASN A 56 -4.30 -1.13 -10.95
N MET A 57 -4.06 -1.09 -9.64
CA MET A 57 -3.01 -0.24 -9.06
C MET A 57 -1.62 -0.63 -9.62
N ALA A 58 -1.35 -1.93 -9.69
CA ALA A 58 -0.07 -2.41 -10.21
C ALA A 58 0.13 -1.96 -11.66
N LYS A 59 -0.92 -1.98 -12.46
CA LYS A 59 -0.86 -1.51 -13.84
C LYS A 59 -0.59 -0.02 -13.91
N ILE A 60 -1.29 0.76 -13.09
CA ILE A 60 -1.10 2.21 -13.06
C ILE A 60 0.31 2.57 -12.64
N LEU A 61 0.84 1.87 -11.66
CA LEU A 61 2.17 2.14 -11.11
C LEU A 61 3.29 1.46 -11.87
N ASP A 62 2.94 0.59 -12.82
CA ASP A 62 3.91 -0.17 -13.61
C ASP A 62 4.83 -1.00 -12.72
N VAL A 63 4.23 -1.77 -11.83
CA VAL A 63 4.93 -2.70 -10.94
C VAL A 63 4.21 -4.04 -10.95
N ASP A 64 4.87 -5.07 -10.44
CA ASP A 64 4.21 -6.34 -10.21
C ASP A 64 3.32 -6.24 -8.99
N ILE A 65 2.21 -6.97 -9.01
CA ILE A 65 1.30 -6.96 -7.87
C ILE A 65 2.00 -7.41 -6.58
N LYS A 66 2.96 -8.30 -6.69
CA LYS A 66 3.70 -8.74 -5.51
C LYS A 66 4.47 -7.62 -4.85
N ASP A 67 4.90 -6.62 -5.64
CA ASP A 67 5.62 -5.47 -5.09
C ASP A 67 4.73 -4.65 -4.18
N LEU A 68 3.42 -4.75 -4.33
CA LEU A 68 2.46 -4.07 -3.47
C LEU A 68 2.07 -4.91 -2.26
N LEU A 69 2.23 -6.23 -2.36
CA LEU A 69 1.72 -7.16 -1.37
C LEU A 69 2.77 -7.82 -0.50
N GLU A 70 4.03 -7.68 -0.85
CA GLU A 70 5.08 -8.32 -0.05
C GLU A 70 5.06 -7.72 1.35
N PRO A 71 4.74 -8.52 2.37
CA PRO A 71 4.65 -7.99 3.73
C PRO A 71 6.02 -7.51 4.20
N TYR A 72 6.03 -6.50 5.02
CA TYR A 72 7.27 -6.03 5.61
C TYR A 72 7.05 -5.74 7.09
N GLU A 73 8.13 -5.83 7.85
CA GLU A 73 8.12 -5.57 9.27
C GLU A 73 8.84 -4.27 9.54
N GLU A 74 8.32 -3.55 10.52
CA GLU A 74 8.95 -2.34 11.00
C GLU A 74 9.41 -2.59 12.41
N ALA A 75 10.70 -2.48 12.67
CA ALA A 75 11.23 -2.68 14.01
C ALA A 75 10.86 -1.50 14.90
N MET A 76 10.51 -1.81 16.13
CA MET A 76 10.12 -0.79 17.09
C MET A 76 11.32 -0.22 17.84
#